data_ef6888ef09d1b572b11ea24237b20592
#
_entry.id   ef6888ef09d1b572b11ea24237b20592
#
_cell.length_a   1.000
_cell.length_b   1.000
_cell.length_c   1.000
_cell.angle_alpha   90.00
_cell.angle_beta   90.00
_cell.angle_gamma   90.00
#
_symmetry.space_group_name_H-M   'P 1'
#
loop_
_entity.id
_entity.type
_entity.pdbx_description
1 polymer ?
#
loop_
_entity_poly.entity_id
_entity_poly.type
_entity_poly.pdbx_seq_one_letter_code
_entity_poly.pdbx_strand_id
1 'polypeptide(L)'
;TIDKIAAGEVVERPSSVVKELVENAIDAGASAITVEIKEGGISLIRITDNGCGIPKEEVPLAFLRHSTSKIRSAEDLMCVHSLGFRGEALSSIAAVSRVEMITKPADALTGTRYVIEGSKEIADEEIGAPDGTTFLVRDLFYNTPARRKFLKTAQTEGTYISDMLEK
;
A
#
# COMPACT_ATOMS: atom_id res chain seq x y z
N THR A 1 14.93 13.52 2.35
CA THR A 1 15.93 12.65 2.97
C THR A 1 15.47 12.08 4.29
N ILE A 2 14.85 12.90 5.14
CA ILE A 2 14.32 12.42 6.41
C ILE A 2 13.24 11.36 6.18
N ASP A 3 12.37 11.59 5.20
CA ASP A 3 11.33 10.64 4.86
C ASP A 3 11.90 9.32 4.38
N LYS A 4 12.97 9.36 3.61
CA LYS A 4 13.62 8.14 3.12
C LYS A 4 14.29 7.37 4.25
N ILE A 5 14.84 8.07 5.22
CA ILE A 5 15.45 7.43 6.39
C ILE A 5 14.36 6.74 7.21
N ALA A 6 13.24 7.42 7.46
CA ALA A 6 12.13 6.84 8.19
C ALA A 6 11.53 5.65 7.43
N ALA A 7 11.40 5.78 6.10
CA ALA A 7 10.92 4.68 5.27
C ALA A 7 11.84 3.47 5.36
N GLY A 8 13.15 3.72 5.43
CA GLY A 8 14.13 2.65 5.57
C GLY A 8 13.99 1.88 6.87
N GLU A 9 13.47 2.51 7.91
CA GLU A 9 13.19 1.83 9.19
C GLU A 9 11.93 0.99 9.12
N VAL A 10 10.92 1.44 8.37
CA VAL A 10 9.63 0.75 8.26
C VAL A 10 9.66 -0.29 7.15
N VAL A 11 10.25 0.06 6.00
CA VAL A 11 10.27 -0.79 4.82
C VAL A 11 11.70 -1.25 4.57
N GLU A 12 12.00 -2.46 5.01
CA GLU A 12 13.35 -3.02 4.86
C GLU A 12 13.48 -3.92 3.65
N ARG A 13 12.39 -4.59 3.24
CA ARG A 13 12.39 -5.53 2.14
C ARG A 13 10.98 -5.73 1.61
N PRO A 14 10.84 -6.41 0.46
CA PRO A 14 9.51 -6.62 -0.12
C PRO A 14 8.51 -7.28 0.84
N SER A 15 8.94 -8.23 1.66
CA SER A 15 8.02 -8.89 2.59
C SER A 15 7.43 -7.92 3.60
N SER A 16 8.16 -6.87 3.96
CA SER A 16 7.62 -5.83 4.85
C SER A 16 6.45 -5.10 4.20
N VAL A 17 6.56 -4.80 2.91
CA VAL A 17 5.50 -4.14 2.14
C VAL A 17 4.27 -5.05 2.07
N VAL A 18 4.47 -6.32 1.71
CA VAL A 18 3.38 -7.27 1.61
C VAL A 18 2.65 -7.42 2.94
N LYS A 19 3.41 -7.53 4.03
CA LYS A 19 2.83 -7.66 5.36
C LYS A 19 1.92 -6.47 5.69
N GLU A 20 2.39 -5.26 5.46
CA GLU A 20 1.62 -4.07 5.78
C GLU A 20 0.34 -3.99 4.94
N LEU A 21 0.44 -4.26 3.65
CA LEU A 21 -0.72 -4.17 2.77
C LEU A 21 -1.72 -5.28 3.04
N VAL A 22 -1.27 -6.49 3.38
CA VAL A 22 -2.15 -7.58 3.73
C VAL A 22 -2.87 -7.28 5.05
N GLU A 23 -2.16 -6.74 6.02
CA GLU A 23 -2.78 -6.35 7.30
C GLU A 23 -3.83 -5.27 7.08
N ASN A 24 -3.56 -4.31 6.20
CA ASN A 24 -4.57 -3.30 5.86
C ASN A 24 -5.81 -3.92 5.24
N ALA A 25 -5.63 -4.92 4.37
CA ALA A 25 -6.75 -5.60 3.74
C ALA A 25 -7.59 -6.37 4.77
N ILE A 26 -6.93 -7.04 5.70
CA ILE A 26 -7.62 -7.76 6.78
C ILE A 26 -8.40 -6.77 7.64
N ASP A 27 -7.78 -5.66 7.99
CA ASP A 27 -8.43 -4.62 8.80
C ASP A 27 -9.62 -4.00 8.08
N ALA A 28 -9.59 -3.98 6.75
CA ALA A 28 -10.70 -3.47 5.93
C ALA A 28 -11.83 -4.49 5.78
N GLY A 29 -11.72 -5.64 6.44
CA GLY A 29 -12.77 -6.64 6.41
C GLY A 29 -12.77 -7.52 5.17
N ALA A 30 -11.65 -7.63 4.48
CA ALA A 30 -11.59 -8.45 3.27
C ALA A 30 -11.79 -9.92 3.61
N SER A 31 -12.58 -10.59 2.79
CA SER A 31 -12.75 -12.05 2.87
C SER A 31 -11.87 -12.76 1.86
N ALA A 32 -11.33 -12.06 0.90
CA ALA A 32 -10.44 -12.62 -0.11
C ALA A 32 -9.32 -11.62 -0.42
N ILE A 33 -8.10 -12.12 -0.40
CA ILE A 33 -6.90 -11.30 -0.68
C ILE A 33 -6.04 -12.07 -1.66
N THR A 34 -5.68 -11.43 -2.76
CA THR A 34 -4.80 -12.01 -3.76
C THR A 34 -3.48 -11.25 -3.76
N VAL A 35 -2.38 -11.99 -3.71
CA VAL A 35 -1.03 -11.40 -3.71
C VAL A 35 -0.27 -11.93 -4.92
N GLU A 36 0.25 -11.04 -5.74
CA GLU A 36 1.09 -11.36 -6.88
C GLU A 36 2.39 -10.61 -6.75
N ILE A 37 3.50 -11.26 -7.08
CA ILE A 37 4.81 -10.61 -7.05
C ILE A 37 5.60 -10.94 -8.31
N LYS A 38 6.52 -10.03 -8.65
CA LYS A 38 7.50 -10.26 -9.72
C LYS A 38 8.88 -9.93 -9.18
N GLU A 39 9.84 -10.77 -9.50
CA GLU A 39 11.23 -10.61 -9.08
C GLU A 39 11.35 -10.48 -7.56
N GLY A 40 10.68 -11.40 -6.84
CA GLY A 40 10.74 -11.41 -5.38
C GLY A 40 10.05 -10.24 -4.74
N GLY A 41 9.23 -9.49 -5.49
CA GLY A 41 8.54 -8.31 -5.00
C GLY A 41 9.30 -7.01 -5.26
N ILE A 42 10.47 -7.08 -5.90
CA ILE A 42 11.26 -5.89 -6.19
C ILE A 42 10.67 -5.12 -7.37
N SER A 43 10.31 -5.83 -8.45
CA SER A 43 9.69 -5.22 -9.62
C SER A 43 8.23 -4.89 -9.41
N LEU A 44 7.50 -5.80 -8.79
CA LEU A 44 6.06 -5.64 -8.59
C LEU A 44 5.58 -6.41 -7.38
N ILE A 45 4.75 -5.73 -6.60
CA ILE A 45 3.89 -6.35 -5.59
C ILE A 45 2.49 -5.89 -5.92
N ARG A 46 1.57 -6.83 -6.17
CA ARG A 46 0.18 -6.51 -6.43
C ARG A 46 -0.68 -7.21 -5.41
N ILE A 47 -1.47 -6.43 -4.68
CA ILE A 47 -2.34 -6.97 -3.63
C ILE A 47 -3.75 -6.47 -3.90
N THR A 48 -4.66 -7.42 -4.12
CA THR A 48 -6.06 -7.13 -4.40
C THR A 48 -6.90 -7.70 -3.28
N ASP A 49 -7.81 -6.89 -2.75
CA ASP A 49 -8.74 -7.34 -1.72
C ASP A 49 -10.17 -6.92 -2.05
N ASN A 50 -11.12 -7.56 -1.41
CA ASN A 50 -12.53 -7.26 -1.52
C ASN A 50 -13.07 -6.61 -0.24
N GLY A 51 -12.24 -5.86 0.46
CA GLY A 51 -12.64 -5.14 1.65
C GLY A 51 -13.50 -3.93 1.35
N CYS A 52 -13.62 -3.04 2.31
CA CYS A 52 -14.60 -1.95 2.23
C CYS A 52 -14.21 -0.79 1.29
N GLY A 53 -12.99 -0.78 0.79
CA GLY A 53 -12.53 0.31 -0.08
C GLY A 53 -12.30 1.61 0.69
N ILE A 54 -11.86 2.63 -0.04
CA ILE A 54 -11.53 3.93 0.55
C ILE A 54 -12.29 5.01 -0.21
N PRO A 55 -13.05 5.88 0.50
CA PRO A 55 -13.75 6.97 -0.16
C PRO A 55 -12.79 7.89 -0.90
N LYS A 56 -13.26 8.43 -2.01
CA LYS A 56 -12.46 9.28 -2.88
C LYS A 56 -11.75 10.40 -2.14
N GLU A 57 -12.44 11.05 -1.23
CA GLU A 57 -11.91 12.20 -0.49
C GLU A 57 -10.75 11.82 0.43
N GLU A 58 -10.68 10.56 0.81
CA GLU A 58 -9.70 10.10 1.79
C GLU A 58 -8.53 9.38 1.15
N VAL A 59 -8.57 9.11 -0.15
CA VAL A 59 -7.49 8.42 -0.82
C VAL A 59 -6.15 9.14 -0.68
N PRO A 60 -6.04 10.45 -0.98
CA PRO A 60 -4.75 11.12 -0.80
C PRO A 60 -4.31 11.14 0.65
N LEU A 61 -5.24 11.22 1.59
CA LEU A 61 -4.93 11.28 3.01
C LEU A 61 -4.26 9.99 3.50
N ALA A 62 -4.57 8.87 2.87
CA ALA A 62 -4.00 7.58 3.27
C ALA A 62 -2.48 7.56 3.10
N PHE A 63 -1.94 8.40 2.23
CA PHE A 63 -0.51 8.46 1.95
C PHE A 63 0.21 9.59 2.66
N LEU A 64 -0.49 10.37 3.47
CA LEU A 64 0.13 11.44 4.24
C LEU A 64 0.61 10.91 5.59
N ARG A 65 1.73 11.42 6.04
CA ARG A 65 2.21 11.10 7.39
C ARG A 65 1.23 11.72 8.39
N HIS A 66 0.97 10.97 9.47
CA HIS A 66 0.07 11.43 10.54
C HIS A 66 -1.35 11.66 10.04
N SER A 67 -1.77 10.87 9.04
CA SER A 67 -3.11 11.02 8.46
C SER A 67 -4.22 10.69 9.45
N THR A 68 -3.92 9.95 10.52
CA THR A 68 -4.91 9.61 11.54
C THR A 68 -5.58 10.84 12.12
N SER A 69 -4.86 11.95 12.23
CA SER A 69 -5.41 13.19 12.77
C SER A 69 -6.45 13.82 11.83
N LYS A 70 -6.51 13.39 10.59
CA LYS A 70 -7.41 13.92 9.59
C LYS A 70 -8.72 13.16 9.46
N ILE A 71 -8.77 11.95 10.01
CA ILE A 71 -9.91 11.05 9.87
C ILE A 71 -10.63 10.98 11.20
N ARG A 72 -11.77 11.68 11.30
CA ARG A 72 -12.47 11.87 12.56
C ARG A 72 -13.90 11.39 12.57
N SER A 73 -14.51 11.24 11.42
CA SER A 73 -15.92 10.91 11.35
C SER A 73 -16.15 9.47 11.82
N ALA A 74 -17.25 9.24 12.53
CA ALA A 74 -17.56 7.90 13.05
C ALA A 74 -17.78 6.91 11.92
N GLU A 75 -18.33 7.35 10.81
CA GLU A 75 -18.58 6.50 9.66
C GLU A 75 -17.28 6.04 9.03
N ASP A 76 -16.26 6.86 9.10
CA ASP A 76 -14.96 6.53 8.52
C ASP A 76 -14.25 5.44 9.28
N LEU A 77 -14.55 5.30 10.56
CA LEU A 77 -13.83 4.37 11.43
C LEU A 77 -14.00 2.92 11.03
N MET A 78 -15.08 2.59 10.35
CA MET A 78 -15.31 1.20 9.94
C MET A 78 -14.23 0.70 8.97
N CYS A 79 -13.80 1.56 8.09
CA CYS A 79 -12.85 1.17 7.04
C CYS A 79 -11.57 1.99 7.10
N VAL A 80 -11.70 3.30 7.15
CA VAL A 80 -10.55 4.20 7.02
C VAL A 80 -9.76 4.27 8.33
N HIS A 81 -10.37 3.92 9.44
CA HIS A 81 -9.70 3.89 10.73
C HIS A 81 -8.42 3.02 10.68
N SER A 82 -8.51 1.82 10.09
CA SER A 82 -7.35 0.93 9.98
C SER A 82 -6.23 1.57 9.19
N LEU A 83 -6.56 2.22 8.07
CA LEU A 83 -5.56 2.89 7.26
C LEU A 83 -4.99 4.09 7.99
N GLY A 84 -5.82 4.82 8.73
CA GLY A 84 -5.35 5.94 9.56
C GLY A 84 -4.35 5.46 10.60
N PHE A 85 -4.63 4.32 11.20
CA PHE A 85 -3.75 3.73 12.19
C PHE A 85 -2.39 3.36 11.57
N ARG A 86 -2.40 2.93 10.30
CA ARG A 86 -1.19 2.52 9.59
C ARG A 86 -0.74 3.54 8.55
N GLY A 87 -1.17 4.78 8.67
CA GLY A 87 -0.92 5.81 7.67
C GLY A 87 0.56 6.05 7.40
N GLU A 88 1.41 5.90 8.42
CA GLU A 88 2.84 6.09 8.23
C GLU A 88 3.48 4.99 7.39
N ALA A 89 2.95 3.76 7.47
CA ALA A 89 3.46 2.68 6.65
C ALA A 89 3.22 2.94 5.17
N LEU A 90 2.02 3.41 4.81
CA LEU A 90 1.72 3.73 3.42
C LEU A 90 2.58 4.88 2.90
N SER A 91 2.77 5.92 3.69
CA SER A 91 3.61 7.03 3.27
C SER A 91 5.06 6.60 3.11
N SER A 92 5.53 5.69 3.95
CA SER A 92 6.89 5.16 3.86
C SER A 92 7.07 4.31 2.60
N ILE A 93 6.09 3.48 2.28
CA ILE A 93 6.14 2.68 1.06
C ILE A 93 6.16 3.59 -0.17
N ALA A 94 5.32 4.62 -0.19
CA ALA A 94 5.24 5.55 -1.30
C ALA A 94 6.53 6.35 -1.47
N ALA A 95 7.27 6.56 -0.39
CA ALA A 95 8.52 7.31 -0.45
C ALA A 95 9.62 6.57 -1.19
N VAL A 96 9.60 5.23 -1.20
CA VAL A 96 10.67 4.40 -1.76
C VAL A 96 10.25 3.54 -2.95
N SER A 97 9.08 3.81 -3.51
CA SER A 97 8.56 3.01 -4.62
C SER A 97 7.61 3.82 -5.47
N ARG A 98 7.06 3.18 -6.51
CA ARG A 98 6.00 3.74 -7.34
C ARG A 98 4.73 2.98 -7.01
N VAL A 99 3.75 3.68 -6.45
CA VAL A 99 2.51 3.06 -5.95
C VAL A 99 1.33 3.50 -6.79
N GLU A 100 0.54 2.53 -7.21
CA GLU A 100 -0.76 2.78 -7.82
C GLU A 100 -1.81 2.13 -6.93
N MET A 101 -2.85 2.88 -6.56
CA MET A 101 -3.95 2.34 -5.78
C MET A 101 -5.24 2.53 -6.55
N ILE A 102 -6.00 1.45 -6.67
CA ILE A 102 -7.33 1.47 -7.27
C ILE A 102 -8.29 0.99 -6.20
N THR A 103 -9.25 1.83 -5.84
CA THR A 103 -10.13 1.52 -4.73
C THR A 103 -11.55 2.02 -4.99
N LYS A 104 -12.53 1.29 -4.46
CA LYS A 104 -13.94 1.67 -4.58
C LYS A 104 -14.71 1.14 -3.39
N PRO A 105 -15.38 2.02 -2.62
CA PRO A 105 -16.34 1.58 -1.62
C PRO A 105 -17.58 0.99 -2.28
N ALA A 106 -18.25 0.08 -1.58
CA ALA A 106 -19.44 -0.58 -2.12
C ALA A 106 -20.57 0.40 -2.42
N ASP A 107 -20.66 1.49 -1.66
CA ASP A 107 -21.72 2.47 -1.81
C ASP A 107 -21.40 3.57 -2.84
N ALA A 108 -20.23 3.51 -3.48
CA ALA A 108 -19.84 4.46 -4.51
C ALA A 108 -20.13 3.90 -5.89
N LEU A 109 -20.46 4.77 -6.84
CA LEU A 109 -20.74 4.37 -8.22
C LEU A 109 -19.45 4.11 -9.00
N THR A 110 -18.39 4.86 -8.69
CA THR A 110 -17.11 4.74 -9.36
C THR A 110 -16.01 4.62 -8.33
N GLY A 111 -14.84 4.19 -8.79
CA GLY A 111 -13.66 4.10 -7.96
C GLY A 111 -12.68 5.22 -8.21
N THR A 112 -11.55 5.15 -7.56
CA THR A 112 -10.46 6.11 -7.66
C THR A 112 -9.18 5.39 -8.03
N ARG A 113 -8.45 5.95 -8.98
CA ARG A 113 -7.09 5.52 -9.30
C ARG A 113 -6.14 6.61 -8.83
N TYR A 114 -5.24 6.27 -7.92
CA TYR A 114 -4.30 7.21 -7.34
C TYR A 114 -2.89 6.69 -7.58
N VAL A 115 -2.02 7.54 -8.12
CA VAL A 115 -0.62 7.16 -8.38
C VAL A 115 0.28 8.14 -7.64
N ILE A 116 1.22 7.58 -6.88
CA ILE A 116 2.20 8.35 -6.12
C ILE A 116 3.56 7.68 -6.28
N GLU A 117 4.59 8.47 -6.57
CA GLU A 117 5.94 7.97 -6.80
C GLU A 117 6.94 8.81 -6.04
N GLY A 118 7.71 8.17 -5.16
CA GLY A 118 8.67 8.87 -4.33
C GLY A 118 8.03 10.00 -3.53
N SER A 119 6.84 9.75 -2.99
CA SER A 119 6.03 10.69 -2.22
C SER A 119 5.43 11.82 -3.04
N LYS A 120 5.51 11.74 -4.38
CA LYS A 120 4.94 12.77 -5.24
C LYS A 120 3.70 12.25 -5.94
N GLU A 121 2.58 12.94 -5.77
CA GLU A 121 1.34 12.57 -6.43
C GLU A 121 1.46 12.76 -7.93
N ILE A 122 1.15 11.70 -8.68
CA ILE A 122 1.23 11.70 -10.14
C ILE A 122 -0.16 11.77 -10.75
N ALA A 123 -1.12 11.06 -10.17
CA ALA A 123 -2.49 11.02 -10.69
C ALA A 123 -3.48 10.79 -9.57
N ASP A 124 -4.67 11.35 -9.73
CA ASP A 124 -5.80 11.15 -8.84
C ASP A 124 -7.04 11.29 -9.71
N GLU A 125 -7.59 10.18 -10.15
CA GLU A 125 -8.64 10.21 -11.16
C GLU A 125 -9.74 9.22 -10.85
N GLU A 126 -10.94 9.49 -11.37
CA GLU A 126 -12.09 8.63 -11.23
C GLU A 126 -12.06 7.55 -12.32
N ILE A 127 -12.30 6.30 -11.93
CA ILE A 127 -12.35 5.19 -12.88
C ILE A 127 -13.43 4.19 -12.47
N GLY A 128 -13.80 3.31 -13.39
CA GLY A 128 -14.62 2.16 -13.04
C GLY A 128 -13.73 1.11 -12.36
N ALA A 129 -14.24 0.54 -11.27
CA ALA A 129 -13.48 -0.45 -10.51
C ALA A 129 -14.43 -1.33 -9.72
N PRO A 130 -14.01 -2.57 -9.38
CA PRO A 130 -14.79 -3.39 -8.47
C PRO A 130 -14.66 -2.88 -7.03
N ASP A 131 -15.56 -3.33 -6.17
CA ASP A 131 -15.50 -3.00 -4.75
C ASP A 131 -14.22 -3.56 -4.15
N GLY A 132 -13.59 -2.78 -3.27
CA GLY A 132 -12.36 -3.18 -2.61
C GLY A 132 -11.19 -2.33 -3.03
N THR A 133 -9.98 -2.86 -2.83
CA THR A 133 -8.75 -2.10 -3.07
C THR A 133 -7.69 -2.98 -3.73
N THR A 134 -7.01 -2.40 -4.72
CA THR A 134 -5.83 -3.01 -5.34
C THR A 134 -4.66 -2.05 -5.16
N PHE A 135 -3.57 -2.57 -4.60
CA PHE A 135 -2.30 -1.84 -4.54
C PHE A 135 -1.33 -2.47 -5.52
N LEU A 136 -0.65 -1.62 -6.30
CA LEU A 136 0.44 -2.05 -7.16
C LEU A 136 1.66 -1.25 -6.72
N VAL A 137 2.66 -1.95 -6.18
CA VAL A 137 3.90 -1.34 -5.74
C VAL A 137 4.99 -1.79 -6.69
N ARG A 138 5.57 -0.83 -7.42
CA ARG A 138 6.56 -1.11 -8.45
C ARG A 138 7.89 -0.47 -8.11
N ASP A 139 8.95 -1.10 -8.61
CA ASP A 139 10.31 -0.56 -8.54
C ASP A 139 10.72 -0.18 -7.11
N LEU A 140 10.51 -1.13 -6.20
CA LEU A 140 10.82 -0.91 -4.79
C LEU A 140 12.29 -0.52 -4.63
N PHE A 141 12.53 0.55 -3.89
CA PHE A 141 13.86 1.10 -3.61
C PHE A 141 14.55 1.68 -4.86
N TYR A 142 13.78 2.05 -5.90
CA TYR A 142 14.38 2.65 -7.10
C TYR A 142 15.16 3.92 -6.78
N ASN A 143 14.78 4.63 -5.75
CA ASN A 143 15.40 5.90 -5.37
C ASN A 143 16.25 5.79 -4.10
N THR A 144 16.51 4.56 -3.65
CA THR A 144 17.37 4.30 -2.49
C THR A 144 18.34 3.17 -2.82
N PRO A 145 19.38 3.47 -3.65
CA PRO A 145 20.27 2.41 -4.14
C PRO A 145 20.98 1.61 -3.05
N ALA A 146 21.35 2.25 -1.94
CA ALA A 146 22.01 1.55 -0.84
C ALA A 146 21.10 0.49 -0.25
N ARG A 147 19.82 0.83 -0.04
CA ARG A 147 18.84 -0.12 0.47
C ARG A 147 18.65 -1.28 -0.49
N ARG A 148 18.57 -0.96 -1.78
CA ARG A 148 18.38 -2.00 -2.80
C ARG A 148 19.52 -3.00 -2.83
N LYS A 149 20.75 -2.55 -2.57
CA LYS A 149 21.92 -3.43 -2.56
C LYS A 149 21.88 -4.46 -1.43
N PHE A 150 21.17 -4.19 -0.37
CA PHE A 150 21.06 -5.14 0.75
C PHE A 150 20.04 -6.23 0.51
N LEU A 151 19.25 -6.14 -0.56
CA LEU A 151 18.26 -7.16 -0.85
C LEU A 151 18.95 -8.43 -1.31
N LYS A 152 18.35 -9.55 -0.94
CA LYS A 152 18.78 -10.86 -1.39
C LYS A 152 18.33 -11.07 -2.84
N THR A 153 18.56 -12.28 -3.37
CA THR A 153 18.08 -12.60 -4.71
C THR A 153 16.57 -12.57 -4.77
N ALA A 154 16.01 -12.45 -5.98
CA ALA A 154 14.57 -12.46 -6.15
C ALA A 154 13.95 -13.72 -5.57
N GLN A 155 14.60 -14.87 -5.72
CA GLN A 155 14.10 -16.12 -5.17
C GLN A 155 14.05 -16.08 -3.65
N THR A 156 15.09 -15.56 -3.00
CA THR A 156 15.16 -15.46 -1.55
C THR A 156 14.11 -14.50 -1.01
N GLU A 157 13.95 -13.32 -1.64
CA GLU A 157 12.94 -12.37 -1.21
C GLU A 157 11.55 -12.95 -1.38
N GLY A 158 11.31 -13.67 -2.48
CA GLY A 158 10.04 -14.36 -2.68
C GLY A 158 9.75 -15.40 -1.62
N THR A 159 10.79 -16.11 -1.16
CA THR A 159 10.65 -17.09 -0.10
C THR A 159 10.24 -16.43 1.22
N TYR A 160 10.81 -15.27 1.54
CA TYR A 160 10.39 -14.53 2.73
C TYR A 160 8.91 -14.17 2.68
N ILE A 161 8.42 -13.76 1.50
CA ILE A 161 7.01 -13.44 1.33
C ILE A 161 6.15 -14.68 1.52
N SER A 162 6.52 -15.78 0.89
CA SER A 162 5.76 -17.03 1.01
C SER A 162 5.69 -17.50 2.47
N ASP A 163 6.83 -17.49 3.17
CA ASP A 163 6.88 -17.91 4.56
C ASP A 163 5.99 -17.04 5.43
N MET A 164 6.00 -15.73 5.20
CA MET A 164 5.17 -14.81 5.96
C MET A 164 3.69 -15.08 5.73
N LEU A 165 3.28 -15.32 4.49
CA LEU A 165 1.88 -15.53 4.14
C LEU A 165 1.33 -16.85 4.67
N GLU A 166 2.18 -17.85 4.89
CA GLU A 166 1.75 -19.13 5.43
C GLU A 166 1.43 -19.05 6.92
N LYS A 167 1.84 -17.99 7.57
CA LYS A 167 1.54 -17.79 8.98
C LYS A 167 0.32 -16.89 9.15
#